data_4c23bb7a63c324efd661d9c040664e9a
#
_entry.id   4c23bb7a63c324efd661d9c040664e9a
#
_cell.length_a   1.000
_cell.length_b   1.000
_cell.length_c   1.000
_cell.angle_alpha   90.00
_cell.angle_beta   90.00
_cell.angle_gamma   90.00
#
_symmetry.space_group_name_H-M   'P 1'
#
loop_
_entity.id
_entity.type
_entity.pdbx_description
1 polymer ?
#
loop_
_entity_poly.entity_id
_entity_poly.type
_entity_poly.pdbx_seq_one_letter_code
_entity_poly.pdbx_strand_id
1 'polypeptide(L)'
;KFTGTYQSSDHINRIHYYIYEPETDLRAILQIVHDFGDFVERNENLIRFFTDHGVMVCGCDHIGHGRSSKKEDYGYFGSKNGWTYLVKNTKKLTHYMKREYPDTPYFIYGHGLGSLIVRMDCIHEKGINGVILSGTSGKQKYCWRKILLAALLKRIWGAEHRSVYLEKDIEKRLNHRFLKEQDTYSWIAANEKIRREYSRIYSEHLPVTVAAYEDILKMLALVSTRKWYRSVNEDIPILLLGGKEDPIGNGGKGILEVHRQLEDTRHWVELHLYEGMRHNICDEVRRDEVYTDMLQWMKLHMNEEYELQ
;
A
#
# COMPACT_ATOMS: atom_id res chain seq x y z
N LYS A 1 13.58 2.66 18.13
CA LYS A 1 12.21 2.24 17.83
C LYS A 1 11.26 2.75 18.90
N PHE A 2 10.21 3.43 18.49
CA PHE A 2 9.12 3.94 19.32
C PHE A 2 7.79 3.34 18.88
N THR A 3 6.87 3.07 19.80
CA THR A 3 5.54 2.56 19.48
C THR A 3 4.49 3.21 20.37
N GLY A 4 3.30 3.39 19.85
CA GLY A 4 2.19 3.94 20.59
C GLY A 4 0.85 3.62 19.95
N THR A 5 -0.21 4.18 20.49
CA THR A 5 -1.54 4.03 19.92
C THR A 5 -2.29 5.37 19.92
N TYR A 6 -3.15 5.58 18.92
CA TYR A 6 -4.10 6.67 18.90
C TYR A 6 -5.52 6.19 18.60
N GLN A 7 -6.51 7.01 18.93
CA GLN A 7 -7.91 6.69 18.67
C GLN A 7 -8.19 6.65 17.17
N SER A 8 -8.72 5.54 16.69
CA SER A 8 -9.17 5.38 15.32
C SER A 8 -10.29 6.37 14.96
N SER A 9 -10.42 6.64 13.67
CA SER A 9 -11.46 7.51 13.12
C SER A 9 -12.86 6.89 13.16
N ASP A 10 -12.99 5.61 13.46
CA ASP A 10 -14.25 4.93 13.75
C ASP A 10 -14.73 5.13 15.19
N HIS A 11 -13.90 5.74 16.05
CA HIS A 11 -14.13 5.96 17.49
C HIS A 11 -14.28 4.68 18.34
N ILE A 12 -14.02 3.50 17.76
CA ILE A 12 -14.11 2.19 18.42
C ILE A 12 -12.71 1.60 18.64
N ASN A 13 -11.94 1.52 17.57
CA ASN A 13 -10.63 0.88 17.58
C ASN A 13 -9.50 1.82 18.03
N ARG A 14 -8.37 1.26 18.41
CA ARG A 14 -7.11 1.97 18.60
C ARG A 14 -6.12 1.54 17.53
N ILE A 15 -5.49 2.52 16.91
CA ILE A 15 -4.49 2.32 15.86
C ILE A 15 -3.12 2.26 16.51
N HIS A 16 -2.40 1.17 16.28
CA HIS A 16 -1.02 0.99 16.71
C HIS A 16 -0.09 1.58 15.67
N TYR A 17 0.86 2.42 16.11
CA TYR A 17 1.85 3.03 15.22
C TYR A 17 3.28 2.78 15.70
N TYR A 18 4.21 2.94 14.77
CA TYR A 18 5.63 2.72 14.96
C TYR A 18 6.42 3.89 14.40
N ILE A 19 7.53 4.21 15.06
CA ILE A 19 8.55 5.15 14.59
C ILE A 19 9.91 4.49 14.81
N TYR A 20 10.70 4.43 13.74
CA TYR A 20 12.06 3.89 13.73
C TYR A 20 12.99 5.04 13.36
N GLU A 21 13.71 5.53 14.33
CA GLU A 21 14.68 6.62 14.16
C GLU A 21 15.99 6.06 13.61
N PRO A 22 16.67 6.80 12.71
CA PRO A 22 18.04 6.48 12.31
C PRO A 22 19.00 6.70 13.47
N GLU A 23 20.15 6.04 13.45
CA GLU A 23 21.26 6.29 14.39
C GLU A 23 22.15 7.45 13.92
N THR A 24 21.99 7.90 12.71
CA THR A 24 22.69 9.02 12.06
C THR A 24 21.79 10.27 12.01
N ASP A 25 22.29 11.36 11.43
CA ASP A 25 21.52 12.58 11.25
C ASP A 25 20.24 12.31 10.43
N LEU A 26 19.12 12.90 10.90
CA LEU A 26 17.83 12.77 10.26
C LEU A 26 17.77 13.60 8.98
N ARG A 27 17.62 12.93 7.82
CA ARG A 27 17.55 13.57 6.50
C ARG A 27 16.13 13.66 5.95
N ALA A 28 15.32 12.65 6.22
CA ALA A 28 13.95 12.56 5.71
C ALA A 28 13.11 11.62 6.56
N ILE A 29 11.79 11.65 6.34
CA ILE A 29 10.83 10.70 6.92
C ILE A 29 10.17 9.93 5.79
N LEU A 30 10.08 8.59 5.93
CA LEU A 30 9.32 7.69 5.07
C LEU A 30 8.18 7.04 5.85
N GLN A 31 6.94 7.39 5.51
CA GLN A 31 5.77 6.74 6.09
C GLN A 31 5.38 5.51 5.26
N ILE A 32 5.40 4.33 5.88
CA ILE A 32 4.93 3.08 5.26
C ILE A 32 3.41 2.94 5.46
N VAL A 33 2.71 2.68 4.36
CA VAL A 33 1.30 2.30 4.32
C VAL A 33 1.22 0.90 3.71
N HIS A 34 1.07 -0.11 4.58
CA HIS A 34 1.21 -1.52 4.23
C HIS A 34 0.03 -2.10 3.43
N ASP A 35 0.23 -3.27 2.84
CA ASP A 35 -0.77 -3.98 2.05
C ASP A 35 -1.83 -4.70 2.92
N PHE A 36 -2.85 -5.26 2.23
CA PHE A 36 -3.81 -6.19 2.83
C PHE A 36 -3.09 -7.46 3.33
N GLY A 37 -3.45 -7.92 4.52
CA GLY A 37 -2.83 -9.08 5.14
C GLY A 37 -1.39 -8.85 5.58
N ASP A 38 -0.95 -7.61 5.69
CA ASP A 38 0.38 -7.18 6.10
C ASP A 38 0.33 -6.31 7.38
N PHE A 39 1.47 -5.90 7.90
CA PHE A 39 1.63 -4.98 9.02
C PHE A 39 3.02 -4.32 8.99
N VAL A 40 3.20 -3.23 9.71
CA VAL A 40 4.42 -2.41 9.61
C VAL A 40 5.69 -3.19 9.95
N GLU A 41 5.70 -3.94 11.06
CA GLU A 41 6.92 -4.63 11.53
C GLU A 41 7.43 -5.70 10.56
N ARG A 42 6.56 -6.25 9.69
CA ARG A 42 6.98 -7.22 8.68
C ARG A 42 7.95 -6.62 7.65
N ASN A 43 7.90 -5.32 7.44
CA ASN A 43 8.76 -4.61 6.52
C ASN A 43 10.16 -4.31 7.11
N GLU A 44 10.66 -5.15 8.00
CA GLU A 44 11.90 -4.96 8.78
C GLU A 44 13.12 -4.67 7.88
N ASN A 45 13.27 -5.37 6.76
CA ASN A 45 14.41 -5.16 5.84
C ASN A 45 14.37 -3.76 5.20
N LEU A 46 13.20 -3.32 4.77
CA LEU A 46 13.00 -1.97 4.22
C LEU A 46 13.23 -0.92 5.31
N ILE A 47 12.67 -1.13 6.50
CA ILE A 47 12.84 -0.22 7.64
C ILE A 47 14.33 -0.06 7.96
N ARG A 48 15.06 -1.16 8.11
CA ARG A 48 16.49 -1.14 8.41
C ARG A 48 17.29 -0.42 7.32
N PHE A 49 17.05 -0.76 6.04
CA PHE A 49 17.74 -0.11 4.94
C PHE A 49 17.59 1.42 5.01
N PHE A 50 16.38 1.92 5.19
CA PHE A 50 16.15 3.37 5.23
C PHE A 50 16.71 4.03 6.49
N THR A 51 16.59 3.39 7.66
CA THR A 51 17.19 3.93 8.90
C THR A 51 18.71 3.97 8.84
N ASP A 52 19.36 2.98 8.22
CA ASP A 52 20.82 2.96 8.01
C ASP A 52 21.28 4.11 7.09
N HIS A 53 20.35 4.71 6.31
CA HIS A 53 20.64 5.83 5.41
C HIS A 53 20.13 7.20 5.91
N GLY A 54 19.85 7.33 7.21
CA GLY A 54 19.42 8.60 7.80
C GLY A 54 17.93 8.93 7.58
N VAL A 55 17.11 7.98 7.14
CA VAL A 55 15.68 8.17 6.94
C VAL A 55 14.91 7.57 8.12
N MET A 56 14.16 8.41 8.84
CA MET A 56 13.22 7.94 9.84
C MET A 56 12.07 7.21 9.15
N VAL A 57 11.74 6.00 9.62
CA VAL A 57 10.60 5.26 9.08
C VAL A 57 9.47 5.23 10.08
N CYS A 58 8.27 5.59 9.66
CA CYS A 58 7.07 5.48 10.47
C CYS A 58 5.95 4.72 9.73
N GLY A 59 4.96 4.25 10.48
CA GLY A 59 3.79 3.59 9.91
C GLY A 59 2.80 3.20 10.99
N CYS A 60 1.59 2.86 10.58
CA CYS A 60 0.59 2.32 11.49
C CYS A 60 -0.05 1.06 10.90
N ASP A 61 -0.37 0.11 11.76
CA ASP A 61 -1.17 -1.04 11.36
C ASP A 61 -2.61 -0.58 11.08
N HIS A 62 -3.17 -0.99 9.96
CA HIS A 62 -4.55 -0.65 9.58
C HIS A 62 -5.57 -1.32 10.50
N ILE A 63 -6.79 -0.79 10.58
CA ILE A 63 -7.92 -1.53 11.14
C ILE A 63 -8.02 -2.87 10.41
N GLY A 64 -8.29 -3.94 11.13
CA GLY A 64 -8.32 -5.29 10.59
C GLY A 64 -6.95 -5.91 10.34
N HIS A 65 -5.86 -5.33 10.88
CA HIS A 65 -4.49 -5.80 10.67
C HIS A 65 -3.61 -5.62 11.91
N GLY A 66 -2.58 -6.45 12.00
CA GLY A 66 -1.50 -6.33 12.96
C GLY A 66 -1.97 -6.10 14.40
N ARG A 67 -1.35 -5.16 15.10
CA ARG A 67 -1.70 -4.83 16.50
C ARG A 67 -2.86 -3.85 16.64
N SER A 68 -3.40 -3.34 15.55
CA SER A 68 -4.58 -2.47 15.56
C SER A 68 -5.89 -3.24 15.68
N SER A 69 -5.87 -4.57 15.58
CA SER A 69 -7.06 -5.41 15.68
C SER A 69 -6.76 -6.74 16.34
N LYS A 70 -7.78 -7.39 16.87
CA LYS A 70 -7.70 -8.78 17.30
C LYS A 70 -7.72 -9.70 16.09
N LYS A 71 -7.24 -10.93 16.24
CA LYS A 71 -7.19 -11.91 15.13
C LYS A 71 -8.56 -12.22 14.54
N GLU A 72 -9.60 -12.23 15.36
CA GLU A 72 -10.98 -12.48 14.95
C GLU A 72 -11.49 -11.42 13.95
N ASP A 73 -10.96 -10.18 14.08
CA ASP A 73 -11.34 -9.01 13.28
C ASP A 73 -10.44 -8.81 12.04
N TYR A 74 -9.43 -9.67 11.84
CA TYR A 74 -8.50 -9.51 10.71
C TYR A 74 -9.25 -9.53 9.36
N GLY A 75 -8.87 -8.59 8.47
CA GLY A 75 -9.53 -8.41 7.17
C GLY A 75 -10.91 -7.75 7.26
N TYR A 76 -11.26 -7.08 8.37
CA TYR A 76 -12.49 -6.31 8.53
C TYR A 76 -12.18 -4.84 8.85
N PHE A 77 -12.71 -3.91 8.08
CA PHE A 77 -12.46 -2.46 8.23
C PHE A 77 -13.65 -1.69 8.80
N GLY A 78 -14.83 -2.35 8.85
CA GLY A 78 -16.09 -1.76 9.24
C GLY A 78 -17.24 -2.18 8.32
N SER A 79 -18.47 -2.00 8.78
CA SER A 79 -19.67 -2.49 8.07
C SER A 79 -20.03 -1.66 6.83
N LYS A 80 -19.63 -0.38 6.78
CA LYS A 80 -19.97 0.54 5.69
C LYS A 80 -18.87 1.57 5.48
N ASN A 81 -18.29 1.58 4.27
CA ASN A 81 -17.24 2.52 3.88
C ASN A 81 -16.04 2.51 4.85
N GLY A 82 -15.66 1.34 5.38
CA GLY A 82 -14.54 1.18 6.30
C GLY A 82 -13.21 1.69 5.71
N TRP A 83 -13.08 1.71 4.37
CA TRP A 83 -11.95 2.30 3.68
C TRP A 83 -11.70 3.77 4.07
N THR A 84 -12.75 4.51 4.45
CA THR A 84 -12.59 5.91 4.89
C THR A 84 -11.84 6.01 6.21
N TYR A 85 -11.94 4.99 7.07
CA TYR A 85 -11.19 4.92 8.32
C TYR A 85 -9.72 4.62 8.05
N LEU A 86 -9.41 3.74 7.07
CA LEU A 86 -8.04 3.46 6.66
C LEU A 86 -7.33 4.75 6.23
N VAL A 87 -7.94 5.50 5.32
CA VAL A 87 -7.42 6.78 4.82
C VAL A 87 -7.25 7.80 5.95
N LYS A 88 -8.29 8.02 6.77
CA LYS A 88 -8.24 9.00 7.87
C LYS A 88 -7.21 8.66 8.94
N ASN A 89 -7.05 7.38 9.25
CA ASN A 89 -6.07 6.95 10.24
C ASN A 89 -4.64 7.11 9.73
N THR A 90 -4.37 6.76 8.47
CA THR A 90 -3.09 7.02 7.81
C THR A 90 -2.75 8.51 7.86
N LYS A 91 -3.71 9.37 7.52
CA LYS A 91 -3.57 10.83 7.55
C LYS A 91 -3.31 11.39 8.95
N LYS A 92 -3.92 10.83 9.99
CA LYS A 92 -3.64 11.25 11.38
C LYS A 92 -2.16 11.08 11.73
N LEU A 93 -1.55 9.97 11.32
CA LEU A 93 -0.12 9.75 11.53
C LEU A 93 0.72 10.74 10.72
N THR A 94 0.39 10.95 9.44
CA THR A 94 1.05 11.96 8.60
C THR A 94 1.05 13.33 9.27
N HIS A 95 -0.10 13.78 9.75
CA HIS A 95 -0.22 15.09 10.42
C HIS A 95 0.53 15.14 11.74
N TYR A 96 0.52 14.05 12.50
CA TYR A 96 1.30 13.95 13.74
C TYR A 96 2.79 14.12 13.46
N MET A 97 3.34 13.34 12.53
CA MET A 97 4.76 13.37 12.19
C MET A 97 5.18 14.73 11.62
N LYS A 98 4.39 15.33 10.75
CA LYS A 98 4.68 16.65 10.17
C LYS A 98 4.61 17.79 11.20
N ARG A 99 3.83 17.64 12.25
CA ARG A 99 3.81 18.60 13.36
C ARG A 99 5.05 18.48 14.25
N GLU A 100 5.49 17.23 14.51
CA GLU A 100 6.69 16.98 15.32
C GLU A 100 7.99 17.30 14.57
N TYR A 101 7.98 17.15 13.23
CA TYR A 101 9.13 17.35 12.34
C TYR A 101 8.75 18.26 11.15
N PRO A 102 8.46 19.56 11.37
CA PRO A 102 7.88 20.43 10.35
C PRO A 102 8.81 20.71 9.16
N ASP A 103 10.12 20.75 9.38
CA ASP A 103 11.14 21.11 8.39
C ASP A 103 11.80 19.88 7.73
N THR A 104 11.42 18.66 8.16
CA THR A 104 12.01 17.44 7.63
C THR A 104 11.27 17.00 6.38
N PRO A 105 11.97 16.72 5.25
CA PRO A 105 11.38 16.18 4.05
C PRO A 105 10.55 14.92 4.33
N TYR A 106 9.33 14.87 3.80
CA TYR A 106 8.36 13.83 4.12
C TYR A 106 7.88 13.08 2.89
N PHE A 107 8.05 11.76 2.91
CA PHE A 107 7.64 10.86 1.83
C PHE A 107 6.64 9.81 2.35
N ILE A 108 5.75 9.35 1.45
CA ILE A 108 4.79 8.30 1.77
C ILE A 108 5.00 7.14 0.79
N TYR A 109 5.23 5.95 1.32
CA TYR A 109 5.29 4.70 0.56
C TYR A 109 4.04 3.87 0.80
N GLY A 110 3.27 3.60 -0.27
CA GLY A 110 2.09 2.74 -0.23
C GLY A 110 2.25 1.49 -1.09
N HIS A 111 2.02 0.31 -0.49
CA HIS A 111 2.07 -0.97 -1.18
C HIS A 111 0.70 -1.63 -1.26
N GLY A 112 0.33 -2.20 -2.40
CA GLY A 112 -0.94 -2.93 -2.59
C GLY A 112 -2.17 -2.14 -2.15
N LEU A 113 -2.89 -2.60 -1.10
CA LEU A 113 -3.97 -1.84 -0.46
C LEU A 113 -3.49 -0.47 0.01
N GLY A 114 -2.28 -0.40 0.59
CA GLY A 114 -1.66 0.85 1.01
C GLY A 114 -1.49 1.83 -0.14
N SER A 115 -1.20 1.35 -1.36
CA SER A 115 -1.14 2.21 -2.54
C SER A 115 -2.49 2.84 -2.89
N LEU A 116 -3.60 2.13 -2.68
CA LEU A 116 -4.94 2.67 -2.87
C LEU A 116 -5.29 3.70 -1.78
N ILE A 117 -4.91 3.43 -0.53
CA ILE A 117 -5.10 4.35 0.60
C ILE A 117 -4.36 5.67 0.33
N VAL A 118 -3.09 5.59 -0.07
CA VAL A 118 -2.27 6.76 -0.39
C VAL A 118 -2.83 7.53 -1.58
N ARG A 119 -3.28 6.85 -2.63
CA ARG A 119 -3.94 7.49 -3.79
C ARG A 119 -5.23 8.20 -3.38
N MET A 120 -5.98 7.70 -2.41
CA MET A 120 -7.18 8.40 -1.89
C MET A 120 -6.82 9.68 -1.11
N ASP A 121 -5.62 9.73 -0.52
CA ASP A 121 -5.17 10.86 0.31
C ASP A 121 -4.34 11.91 -0.47
N CYS A 122 -3.56 11.49 -1.48
CA CYS A 122 -2.71 12.38 -2.31
C CYS A 122 -3.45 13.61 -2.87
N ILE A 123 -4.76 13.49 -3.06
CA ILE A 123 -5.58 14.56 -3.68
C ILE A 123 -5.58 15.85 -2.85
N HIS A 124 -5.36 15.74 -1.55
CA HIS A 124 -5.59 16.85 -0.60
C HIS A 124 -4.36 17.19 0.26
N GLU A 125 -3.28 16.41 0.19
CA GLU A 125 -2.11 16.67 1.03
C GLU A 125 -1.23 17.79 0.46
N LYS A 126 -0.69 18.61 1.38
CA LYS A 126 0.29 19.65 1.09
C LYS A 126 1.55 19.42 1.92
N GLY A 127 2.69 19.82 1.36
CA GLY A 127 3.98 19.72 2.06
C GLY A 127 4.43 18.27 2.24
N ILE A 128 4.13 17.40 1.27
CA ILE A 128 4.72 16.08 1.07
C ILE A 128 5.73 16.22 -0.06
N ASN A 129 6.95 15.76 0.15
CA ASN A 129 8.04 15.85 -0.83
C ASN A 129 7.90 14.82 -1.94
N GLY A 130 7.13 13.75 -1.72
CA GLY A 130 6.84 12.77 -2.75
C GLY A 130 6.08 11.56 -2.26
N VAL A 131 5.51 10.82 -3.22
CA VAL A 131 4.73 9.62 -2.99
C VAL A 131 5.28 8.47 -3.81
N ILE A 132 5.52 7.33 -3.16
CA ILE A 132 6.00 6.11 -3.79
C ILE A 132 4.87 5.07 -3.73
N LEU A 133 4.45 4.56 -4.89
CA LEU A 133 3.35 3.60 -5.01
C LEU A 133 3.85 2.29 -5.61
N SER A 134 3.75 1.21 -4.86
CA SER A 134 4.16 -0.12 -5.27
C SER A 134 2.97 -1.08 -5.33
N GLY A 135 3.00 -2.05 -6.25
CA GLY A 135 1.93 -3.05 -6.38
C GLY A 135 0.56 -2.44 -6.67
N THR A 136 0.52 -1.22 -7.22
CA THR A 136 -0.74 -0.53 -7.51
C THR A 136 -1.38 -1.06 -8.81
N SER A 137 -2.68 -0.84 -8.95
CA SER A 137 -3.45 -1.32 -10.09
C SER A 137 -4.13 -0.17 -10.84
N GLY A 138 -4.22 -0.35 -12.16
CA GLY A 138 -5.05 0.48 -13.05
C GLY A 138 -6.53 0.08 -13.00
N LYS A 139 -7.30 0.58 -13.98
CA LYS A 139 -8.74 0.34 -14.08
C LYS A 139 -9.06 -1.14 -14.27
N GLN A 140 -9.89 -1.68 -13.39
CA GLN A 140 -10.38 -3.05 -13.48
C GLN A 140 -11.69 -3.14 -14.29
N LYS A 141 -11.71 -4.06 -15.26
CA LYS A 141 -12.94 -4.34 -16.02
C LYS A 141 -14.04 -4.88 -15.08
N TYR A 142 -15.26 -4.44 -15.32
CA TYR A 142 -16.46 -4.88 -14.57
C TYR A 142 -16.38 -4.66 -13.03
N CYS A 143 -15.56 -3.72 -12.56
CA CYS A 143 -15.42 -3.45 -11.13
C CYS A 143 -16.78 -3.16 -10.45
N TRP A 144 -17.66 -2.38 -11.08
CA TRP A 144 -19.00 -2.07 -10.59
C TRP A 144 -19.90 -3.30 -10.38
N ARG A 145 -19.78 -4.34 -11.25
CA ARG A 145 -20.55 -5.60 -11.09
C ARG A 145 -20.10 -6.35 -9.84
N LYS A 146 -18.80 -6.35 -9.58
CA LYS A 146 -18.23 -6.98 -8.37
C LYS A 146 -18.65 -6.23 -7.11
N ILE A 147 -18.70 -4.90 -7.16
CA ILE A 147 -19.20 -4.06 -6.05
C ILE A 147 -20.67 -4.38 -5.76
N LEU A 148 -21.52 -4.47 -6.81
CA LEU A 148 -22.92 -4.84 -6.62
C LEU A 148 -23.08 -6.24 -6.04
N LEU A 149 -22.30 -7.22 -6.53
CA LEU A 149 -22.32 -8.58 -5.97
C LEU A 149 -21.90 -8.55 -4.48
N ALA A 150 -20.82 -7.89 -4.14
CA ALA A 150 -20.38 -7.78 -2.75
C ALA A 150 -21.43 -7.10 -1.87
N ALA A 151 -22.07 -6.03 -2.35
CA ALA A 151 -23.15 -5.35 -1.63
C ALA A 151 -24.37 -6.27 -1.41
N LEU A 152 -24.72 -7.11 -2.38
CA LEU A 152 -25.77 -8.11 -2.26
C LEU A 152 -25.40 -9.18 -1.22
N LEU A 153 -24.20 -9.75 -1.31
CA LEU A 153 -23.70 -10.75 -0.36
C LEU A 153 -23.69 -10.19 1.06
N LYS A 154 -23.24 -8.94 1.21
CA LYS A 154 -23.23 -8.23 2.49
C LYS A 154 -24.63 -8.06 3.08
N ARG A 155 -25.63 -7.78 2.23
CA ARG A 155 -27.04 -7.66 2.65
C ARG A 155 -27.64 -8.99 3.12
N ILE A 156 -27.23 -10.11 2.51
CA ILE A 156 -27.76 -11.43 2.80
C ILE A 156 -27.08 -12.05 4.03
N TRP A 157 -25.76 -11.97 4.12
CA TRP A 157 -24.96 -12.70 5.11
C TRP A 157 -24.27 -11.82 6.15
N GLY A 158 -24.42 -10.49 6.03
CA GLY A 158 -23.78 -9.54 6.95
C GLY A 158 -22.40 -9.06 6.46
N ALA A 159 -21.92 -7.99 7.09
CA ALA A 159 -20.68 -7.29 6.68
C ALA A 159 -19.43 -8.12 6.97
N GLU A 160 -19.43 -8.86 8.06
CA GLU A 160 -18.29 -9.67 8.53
C GLU A 160 -18.22 -11.05 7.89
N HIS A 161 -19.23 -11.40 7.07
CA HIS A 161 -19.25 -12.68 6.39
C HIS A 161 -17.98 -12.88 5.55
N ARG A 162 -17.33 -14.02 5.75
CA ARG A 162 -16.13 -14.45 5.02
C ARG A 162 -16.52 -15.43 3.94
N SER A 163 -16.44 -14.99 2.69
CA SER A 163 -16.93 -15.75 1.55
C SER A 163 -15.82 -16.59 0.91
N VAL A 164 -15.84 -17.88 1.15
CA VAL A 164 -14.95 -18.86 0.47
C VAL A 164 -15.06 -18.79 -1.06
N TYR A 165 -16.23 -18.43 -1.58
CA TYR A 165 -16.42 -18.25 -3.02
C TYR A 165 -15.59 -17.05 -3.55
N LEU A 166 -15.65 -15.92 -2.87
CA LEU A 166 -14.85 -14.74 -3.24
C LEU A 166 -13.36 -15.01 -3.11
N GLU A 167 -12.96 -15.69 -2.05
CA GLU A 167 -11.56 -16.10 -1.84
C GLU A 167 -11.04 -16.94 -3.01
N LYS A 168 -11.75 -18.01 -3.37
CA LYS A 168 -11.36 -18.87 -4.49
C LYS A 168 -11.33 -18.14 -5.84
N ASP A 169 -12.24 -17.18 -6.07
CA ASP A 169 -12.22 -16.34 -7.28
C ASP A 169 -11.00 -15.42 -7.31
N ILE A 170 -10.64 -14.83 -6.17
CA ILE A 170 -9.44 -13.99 -6.03
C ILE A 170 -8.19 -14.85 -6.27
N GLU A 171 -8.05 -15.95 -5.55
CA GLU A 171 -6.92 -16.89 -5.65
C GLU A 171 -6.71 -17.36 -7.10
N LYS A 172 -7.78 -17.83 -7.75
CA LYS A 172 -7.73 -18.27 -9.15
C LYS A 172 -7.24 -17.17 -10.09
N ARG A 173 -7.67 -15.93 -9.88
CA ARG A 173 -7.28 -14.79 -10.73
C ARG A 173 -5.83 -14.38 -10.49
N LEU A 174 -5.38 -14.36 -9.24
CA LEU A 174 -4.02 -13.97 -8.90
C LEU A 174 -3.00 -15.03 -9.36
N ASN A 175 -3.34 -16.32 -9.25
CA ASN A 175 -2.43 -17.40 -9.60
C ASN A 175 -2.57 -17.95 -11.04
N HIS A 176 -3.47 -17.40 -11.90
CA HIS A 176 -3.70 -17.95 -13.22
C HIS A 176 -2.44 -18.04 -14.10
N ARG A 177 -1.45 -17.20 -13.86
CA ARG A 177 -0.16 -17.20 -14.59
C ARG A 177 0.86 -18.17 -13.99
N PHE A 178 0.63 -18.68 -12.78
CA PHE A 178 1.56 -19.46 -11.97
C PHE A 178 1.03 -20.88 -11.67
N LEU A 179 0.08 -21.39 -12.43
CA LEU A 179 -0.57 -22.68 -12.20
C LEU A 179 0.40 -23.87 -12.09
N LYS A 180 1.58 -23.78 -12.72
CA LYS A 180 2.60 -24.83 -12.66
C LYS A 180 3.26 -24.95 -11.28
N GLU A 181 3.23 -23.90 -10.47
CA GLU A 181 3.88 -23.86 -9.17
C GLU A 181 3.03 -24.52 -8.07
N GLN A 182 1.75 -24.75 -8.29
CA GLN A 182 0.80 -25.38 -7.36
C GLN A 182 0.81 -24.77 -5.94
N ASP A 183 1.03 -23.43 -5.85
CA ASP A 183 1.15 -22.71 -4.61
C ASP A 183 0.17 -21.53 -4.63
N THR A 184 -0.69 -21.46 -3.62
CA THR A 184 -1.73 -20.42 -3.46
C THR A 184 -1.15 -19.00 -3.43
N TYR A 185 0.08 -18.87 -2.99
CA TYR A 185 0.76 -17.57 -2.81
C TYR A 185 1.81 -17.28 -3.90
N SER A 186 1.80 -18.02 -5.01
CA SER A 186 2.74 -17.79 -6.12
C SER A 186 2.73 -16.36 -6.63
N TRP A 187 1.58 -15.71 -6.59
CA TRP A 187 1.41 -14.33 -7.05
C TRP A 187 2.19 -13.28 -6.23
N ILE A 188 2.57 -13.61 -4.99
CA ILE A 188 3.22 -12.66 -4.06
C ILE A 188 4.68 -12.42 -4.43
N ALA A 189 5.45 -13.51 -4.61
CA ALA A 189 6.89 -13.43 -4.87
C ALA A 189 7.38 -14.61 -5.71
N ALA A 190 8.44 -14.41 -6.50
CA ALA A 190 9.07 -15.47 -7.29
C ALA A 190 9.79 -16.49 -6.39
N ASN A 191 10.34 -16.04 -5.25
CA ASN A 191 11.10 -16.89 -4.32
C ASN A 191 10.17 -17.70 -3.40
N GLU A 192 10.32 -19.03 -3.42
CA GLU A 192 9.49 -19.95 -2.62
C GLU A 192 9.65 -19.74 -1.10
N LYS A 193 10.84 -19.40 -0.60
CA LYS A 193 11.05 -19.15 0.83
C LYS A 193 10.22 -17.95 1.30
N ILE A 194 10.21 -16.90 0.51
CA ILE A 194 9.40 -15.68 0.77
C ILE A 194 7.90 -16.04 0.76
N ARG A 195 7.44 -16.83 -0.21
CA ARG A 195 6.04 -17.28 -0.26
C ARG A 195 5.62 -18.07 0.98
N ARG A 196 6.49 -18.95 1.48
CA ARG A 196 6.23 -19.73 2.71
C ARG A 196 6.13 -18.83 3.96
N GLU A 197 6.93 -17.79 4.04
CA GLU A 197 6.85 -16.81 5.14
C GLU A 197 5.52 -16.03 5.04
N TYR A 198 5.16 -15.60 3.84
CA TYR A 198 3.89 -14.91 3.58
C TYR A 198 2.66 -15.78 3.87
N SER A 199 2.69 -17.04 3.49
CA SER A 199 1.55 -17.93 3.66
C SER A 199 1.09 -18.02 5.12
N ARG A 200 2.04 -17.97 6.07
CA ARG A 200 1.73 -18.01 7.51
C ARG A 200 0.99 -16.77 7.98
N ILE A 201 1.36 -15.59 7.45
CA ILE A 201 0.80 -14.30 7.86
C ILE A 201 -0.50 -14.03 7.12
N TYR A 202 -0.49 -14.23 5.81
CA TYR A 202 -1.62 -13.92 4.95
C TYR A 202 -2.84 -14.82 5.20
N SER A 203 -2.60 -16.08 5.55
CA SER A 203 -3.68 -17.03 5.87
C SER A 203 -4.53 -16.60 7.07
N GLU A 204 -3.98 -15.81 8.00
CA GLU A 204 -4.74 -15.29 9.14
C GLU A 204 -5.76 -14.21 8.74
N HIS A 205 -5.59 -13.55 7.57
CA HIS A 205 -6.47 -12.50 7.06
C HIS A 205 -7.50 -12.99 6.05
N LEU A 206 -7.40 -14.24 5.64
CA LEU A 206 -8.31 -14.86 4.67
C LEU A 206 -9.30 -15.81 5.35
N PRO A 207 -10.47 -16.04 4.78
CA PRO A 207 -11.06 -15.29 3.67
C PRO A 207 -11.31 -13.81 4.01
N VAL A 208 -11.18 -12.95 3.01
CA VAL A 208 -11.51 -11.52 3.18
C VAL A 208 -13.00 -11.35 3.49
N THR A 209 -13.34 -10.42 4.40
CA THR A 209 -14.74 -10.12 4.67
C THR A 209 -15.41 -9.46 3.46
N VAL A 210 -16.69 -9.72 3.26
CA VAL A 210 -17.45 -9.15 2.13
C VAL A 210 -17.43 -7.62 2.16
N ALA A 211 -17.47 -7.01 3.35
CA ALA A 211 -17.37 -5.56 3.50
C ALA A 211 -16.02 -5.02 3.06
N ALA A 212 -14.91 -5.64 3.48
CA ALA A 212 -13.57 -5.24 3.06
C ALA A 212 -13.35 -5.43 1.55
N TYR A 213 -13.83 -6.53 0.98
CA TYR A 213 -13.77 -6.75 -0.47
C TYR A 213 -14.52 -5.66 -1.23
N GLU A 214 -15.75 -5.30 -0.80
CA GLU A 214 -16.50 -4.19 -1.39
C GLU A 214 -15.74 -2.88 -1.30
N ASP A 215 -15.12 -2.60 -0.15
CA ASP A 215 -14.39 -1.36 0.11
C ASP A 215 -13.12 -1.24 -0.74
N ILE A 216 -12.34 -2.31 -0.88
CA ILE A 216 -11.15 -2.35 -1.76
C ILE A 216 -11.57 -2.06 -3.22
N LEU A 217 -12.64 -2.68 -3.70
CA LEU A 217 -13.15 -2.44 -5.04
C LEU A 217 -13.64 -1.00 -5.24
N LYS A 218 -14.27 -0.41 -4.22
CA LYS A 218 -14.70 1.00 -4.26
C LYS A 218 -13.51 1.94 -4.36
N MET A 219 -12.47 1.76 -3.54
CA MET A 219 -11.25 2.55 -3.64
C MET A 219 -10.64 2.44 -5.02
N LEU A 220 -10.49 1.22 -5.54
CA LEU A 220 -9.93 0.99 -6.87
C LEU A 220 -10.77 1.66 -7.97
N ALA A 221 -12.10 1.60 -7.88
CA ALA A 221 -12.98 2.26 -8.83
C ALA A 221 -12.83 3.80 -8.78
N LEU A 222 -12.74 4.37 -7.58
CA LEU A 222 -12.61 5.81 -7.37
C LEU A 222 -11.29 6.35 -7.91
N VAL A 223 -10.15 5.73 -7.55
CA VAL A 223 -8.81 6.17 -7.97
C VAL A 223 -8.51 5.88 -9.44
N SER A 224 -9.36 5.12 -10.14
CA SER A 224 -9.24 4.84 -11.57
C SER A 224 -10.07 5.78 -12.45
N THR A 225 -10.69 6.81 -11.87
CA THR A 225 -11.50 7.79 -12.63
C THR A 225 -10.65 8.94 -13.15
N ARG A 226 -11.01 9.46 -14.34
CA ARG A 226 -10.38 10.67 -14.87
C ARG A 226 -10.50 11.86 -13.92
N LYS A 227 -11.59 11.92 -13.14
CA LYS A 227 -11.80 12.95 -12.11
C LYS A 227 -10.71 12.86 -11.04
N TRP A 228 -10.37 11.64 -10.60
CA TRP A 228 -9.33 11.44 -9.61
C TRP A 228 -7.96 11.91 -10.15
N TYR A 229 -7.54 11.47 -11.34
CA TYR A 229 -6.26 11.88 -11.92
C TYR A 229 -6.13 13.42 -12.04
N ARG A 230 -7.20 14.12 -12.34
CA ARG A 230 -7.22 15.58 -12.42
C ARG A 230 -7.26 16.30 -11.08
N SER A 231 -7.56 15.61 -10.00
CA SER A 231 -7.66 16.18 -8.65
C SER A 231 -6.46 15.88 -7.76
N VAL A 232 -5.51 15.08 -8.24
CA VAL A 232 -4.23 14.87 -7.57
C VAL A 232 -3.47 16.21 -7.52
N ASN A 233 -2.79 16.48 -6.42
CA ASN A 233 -1.98 17.70 -6.30
C ASN A 233 -0.78 17.62 -7.26
N GLU A 234 -0.67 18.59 -8.17
CA GLU A 234 0.36 18.64 -9.22
C GLU A 234 1.78 18.87 -8.64
N ASP A 235 1.86 19.41 -7.43
CA ASP A 235 3.14 19.70 -6.75
C ASP A 235 3.79 18.44 -6.12
N ILE A 236 3.07 17.30 -6.07
CA ILE A 236 3.58 16.08 -5.45
C ILE A 236 4.18 15.18 -6.52
N PRO A 237 5.52 14.98 -6.52
CA PRO A 237 6.15 14.00 -7.38
C PRO A 237 5.72 12.58 -6.99
N ILE A 238 5.55 11.72 -8.00
CA ILE A 238 5.05 10.35 -7.81
C ILE A 238 6.04 9.36 -8.43
N LEU A 239 6.51 8.40 -7.63
CA LEU A 239 7.26 7.24 -8.11
C LEU A 239 6.34 6.01 -8.13
N LEU A 240 6.24 5.37 -9.28
CA LEU A 240 5.51 4.12 -9.47
C LEU A 240 6.50 2.96 -9.58
N LEU A 241 6.31 1.93 -8.75
CA LEU A 241 7.16 0.74 -8.71
C LEU A 241 6.32 -0.52 -8.91
N GLY A 242 6.79 -1.47 -9.71
CA GLY A 242 6.06 -2.71 -9.90
C GLY A 242 6.85 -3.86 -10.49
N GLY A 243 6.47 -5.08 -10.12
CA GLY A 243 6.99 -6.28 -10.76
C GLY A 243 6.32 -6.52 -12.13
N LYS A 244 7.10 -6.88 -13.16
CA LYS A 244 6.55 -7.22 -14.48
C LYS A 244 5.72 -8.51 -14.48
N GLU A 245 5.83 -9.31 -13.42
CA GLU A 245 5.03 -10.51 -13.25
C GLU A 245 3.88 -10.34 -12.22
N ASP A 246 3.71 -9.15 -11.65
CA ASP A 246 2.63 -8.86 -10.68
C ASP A 246 1.23 -9.01 -11.33
N PRO A 247 0.39 -9.98 -10.89
CA PRO A 247 -0.95 -10.17 -11.44
C PRO A 247 -1.93 -9.06 -11.02
N ILE A 248 -1.72 -8.38 -9.89
CA ILE A 248 -2.53 -7.25 -9.44
C ILE A 248 -2.32 -6.08 -10.39
N GLY A 249 -1.07 -5.80 -10.74
CA GLY A 249 -0.66 -4.84 -11.77
C GLY A 249 -0.88 -5.33 -13.21
N ASN A 250 -1.55 -6.49 -13.42
CA ASN A 250 -1.77 -7.11 -14.73
C ASN A 250 -0.47 -7.28 -15.53
N GLY A 251 0.60 -7.73 -14.88
CA GLY A 251 1.92 -7.90 -15.50
C GLY A 251 2.51 -6.58 -16.00
N GLY A 252 2.48 -5.55 -15.18
CA GLY A 252 2.98 -4.21 -15.49
C GLY A 252 2.03 -3.32 -16.30
N LYS A 253 1.01 -3.89 -16.99
CA LYS A 253 0.10 -3.10 -17.85
C LYS A 253 -0.78 -2.14 -17.06
N GLY A 254 -1.23 -2.55 -15.86
CA GLY A 254 -2.08 -1.72 -15.02
C GLY A 254 -1.35 -0.53 -14.44
N ILE A 255 -0.10 -0.72 -14.02
CA ILE A 255 0.71 0.38 -13.50
C ILE A 255 1.14 1.34 -14.62
N LEU A 256 1.42 0.82 -15.83
CA LEU A 256 1.63 1.63 -17.03
C LEU A 256 0.42 2.48 -17.40
N GLU A 257 -0.80 1.97 -17.19
CA GLU A 257 -2.02 2.75 -17.37
C GLU A 257 -2.07 3.91 -16.38
N VAL A 258 -1.77 3.66 -15.10
CA VAL A 258 -1.71 4.69 -14.06
C VAL A 258 -0.67 5.77 -14.42
N HIS A 259 0.52 5.36 -14.84
CA HIS A 259 1.59 6.26 -15.29
C HIS A 259 1.10 7.18 -16.40
N ARG A 260 0.60 6.62 -17.51
CA ARG A 260 0.10 7.41 -18.64
C ARG A 260 -1.01 8.39 -18.27
N GLN A 261 -1.94 7.97 -17.40
CA GLN A 261 -3.03 8.83 -16.96
C GLN A 261 -2.54 10.01 -16.09
N LEU A 262 -1.49 9.81 -15.30
CA LEU A 262 -0.84 10.87 -14.53
C LEU A 262 -0.06 11.81 -15.46
N GLU A 263 0.69 11.29 -16.44
CA GLU A 263 1.36 12.11 -17.47
C GLU A 263 0.34 12.94 -18.27
N ASP A 264 -0.77 12.34 -18.71
CA ASP A 264 -1.85 13.03 -19.45
C ASP A 264 -2.48 14.16 -18.63
N THR A 265 -2.36 14.13 -17.31
CA THR A 265 -2.81 15.16 -16.38
C THR A 265 -1.69 16.05 -15.85
N ARG A 266 -0.50 15.96 -16.47
CA ARG A 266 0.69 16.79 -16.21
C ARG A 266 1.32 16.64 -14.83
N HIS A 267 1.16 15.49 -14.20
CA HIS A 267 1.85 15.19 -12.95
C HIS A 267 3.29 14.75 -13.22
N TRP A 268 4.18 15.09 -12.31
CA TRP A 268 5.54 14.56 -12.32
C TRP A 268 5.52 13.13 -11.83
N VAL A 269 5.64 12.18 -12.75
CA VAL A 269 5.57 10.75 -12.45
C VAL A 269 6.70 9.99 -13.11
N GLU A 270 7.35 9.14 -12.32
CA GLU A 270 8.40 8.22 -12.75
C GLU A 270 7.94 6.78 -12.55
N LEU A 271 8.38 5.85 -13.41
CA LEU A 271 7.98 4.45 -13.38
C LEU A 271 9.18 3.52 -13.51
N HIS A 272 9.35 2.62 -12.52
CA HIS A 272 10.30 1.51 -12.59
C HIS A 272 9.55 0.17 -12.59
N LEU A 273 9.87 -0.69 -13.56
CA LEU A 273 9.31 -2.02 -13.70
C LEU A 273 10.42 -3.07 -13.63
N TYR A 274 10.36 -3.95 -12.63
CA TYR A 274 11.38 -4.95 -12.34
C TYR A 274 11.06 -6.30 -12.99
N GLU A 275 11.98 -6.77 -13.84
CA GLU A 275 11.88 -8.08 -14.50
C GLU A 275 11.93 -9.22 -13.48
N GLY A 276 11.08 -10.23 -13.66
CA GLY A 276 11.02 -11.43 -12.83
C GLY A 276 10.50 -11.22 -11.42
N MET A 277 10.14 -9.99 -11.04
CA MET A 277 9.51 -9.70 -9.76
C MET A 277 7.99 -9.75 -9.87
N ARG A 278 7.35 -10.22 -8.79
CA ARG A 278 5.89 -10.30 -8.63
C ARG A 278 5.36 -9.14 -7.79
N HIS A 279 4.30 -9.39 -7.02
CA HIS A 279 3.61 -8.33 -6.29
C HIS A 279 4.51 -7.64 -5.26
N ASN A 280 5.20 -8.41 -4.44
CA ASN A 280 5.98 -7.92 -3.29
C ASN A 280 7.44 -7.65 -3.64
N ILE A 281 7.68 -6.65 -4.48
CA ILE A 281 9.02 -6.31 -4.97
C ILE A 281 10.02 -6.00 -3.84
N CYS A 282 9.57 -5.47 -2.71
CA CYS A 282 10.40 -5.15 -1.54
C CYS A 282 10.86 -6.38 -0.74
N ASP A 283 10.36 -7.57 -1.06
CA ASP A 283 10.77 -8.83 -0.43
C ASP A 283 11.44 -9.80 -1.41
N GLU A 284 11.48 -9.46 -2.69
CA GLU A 284 12.16 -10.29 -3.70
C GLU A 284 13.68 -10.37 -3.47
N VAL A 285 14.34 -11.33 -4.13
CA VAL A 285 15.78 -11.53 -3.99
C VAL A 285 16.58 -10.28 -4.34
N ARG A 286 16.11 -9.51 -5.32
CA ARG A 286 16.73 -8.26 -5.78
C ARG A 286 16.13 -7.00 -5.12
N ARG A 287 15.56 -7.12 -3.95
CA ARG A 287 14.94 -6.00 -3.21
C ARG A 287 15.86 -4.80 -2.97
N ASP A 288 17.16 -5.04 -2.85
CA ASP A 288 18.14 -3.97 -2.61
C ASP A 288 18.23 -3.00 -3.79
N GLU A 289 17.96 -3.46 -5.02
CA GLU A 289 17.80 -2.61 -6.21
C GLU A 289 16.58 -1.68 -6.02
N VAL A 290 15.45 -2.23 -5.60
CA VAL A 290 14.22 -1.47 -5.35
C VAL A 290 14.44 -0.41 -4.27
N TYR A 291 15.11 -0.78 -3.17
CA TYR A 291 15.39 0.15 -2.07
C TYR A 291 16.35 1.27 -2.51
N THR A 292 17.34 0.93 -3.32
CA THR A 292 18.30 1.91 -3.86
C THR A 292 17.61 2.90 -4.78
N ASP A 293 16.75 2.43 -5.69
CA ASP A 293 15.97 3.28 -6.59
C ASP A 293 15.06 4.23 -5.79
N MET A 294 14.36 3.70 -4.77
CA MET A 294 13.53 4.54 -3.89
C MET A 294 14.37 5.63 -3.19
N LEU A 295 15.51 5.27 -2.61
CA LEU A 295 16.37 6.20 -1.90
C LEU A 295 16.96 7.26 -2.83
N GLN A 296 17.42 6.87 -4.02
CA GLN A 296 17.93 7.80 -5.02
C GLN A 296 16.86 8.79 -5.46
N TRP A 297 15.65 8.29 -5.74
CA TRP A 297 14.53 9.15 -6.10
C TRP A 297 14.16 10.11 -4.94
N MET A 298 14.13 9.63 -3.68
CA MET A 298 13.87 10.49 -2.54
C MET A 298 14.92 11.60 -2.41
N LYS A 299 16.20 11.30 -2.60
CA LYS A 299 17.29 12.31 -2.56
C LYS A 299 17.08 13.42 -3.57
N LEU A 300 16.59 13.14 -4.77
CA LEU A 300 16.29 14.15 -5.79
C LEU A 300 15.15 15.10 -5.37
N HIS A 301 14.32 14.70 -4.41
CA HIS A 301 13.14 15.45 -3.97
C HIS A 301 13.23 15.94 -2.51
N MET A 302 14.41 15.83 -1.86
CA MET A 302 14.64 16.30 -0.49
C MET A 302 14.91 17.80 -0.40
N ASN A 303 14.92 18.57 -1.47
CA ASN A 303 15.35 19.98 -1.49
C ASN A 303 16.77 20.21 -0.93
N GLU A 304 17.61 19.18 -0.91
CA GLU A 304 19.03 19.35 -0.64
C GLU A 304 19.62 20.07 -1.87
N GLU A 305 20.17 21.26 -1.69
CA GLU A 305 21.06 21.87 -2.68
C GLU A 305 22.17 20.82 -2.94
N TYR A 306 22.18 20.25 -4.13
CA TYR A 306 23.29 19.42 -4.55
C TYR A 306 24.53 20.31 -4.65
N GLU A 307 25.35 20.34 -3.62
CA GLU A 307 26.77 20.65 -3.79
C GLU A 307 27.34 19.53 -4.67
N LEU A 308 27.41 19.82 -5.97
CA LEU A 308 28.20 19.05 -6.91
C LEU A 308 29.67 19.17 -6.46
N GLN A 309 30.16 18.18 -5.71
CA GLN A 309 31.57 17.96 -5.49
C GLN A 309 32.15 17.08 -6.60
#